data_04795591d45241681a314874145ba5b7
#
_entry.id   04795591d45241681a314874145ba5b7
#
_cell.length_a   1.000
_cell.length_b   1.000
_cell.length_c   1.000
_cell.angle_alpha   90.00
_cell.angle_beta   90.00
_cell.angle_gamma   90.00
#
_symmetry.space_group_name_H-M   'P 1'
#
loop_
_entity.id
_entity.type
_entity.pdbx_description
1 polymer ?
#
loop_
_entity_poly.entity_id
_entity_poly.type
_entity_poly.pdbx_seq_one_letter_code
_entity_poly.pdbx_strand_id
1 'polypeptide(L)'
;MRRRLRVLLSMALLPLIAVSVLLLARPAAAAGLTRVTGFGANPTNLNMYVYVPTSVAPRPALLLLVHYCSGSASGIFNGNGHDYVTAADRYGYVIVLPEATRSGSCFDVSTPQALQRNGGSDSTGIMSMVSWARSHYNVDPARIVVSGFSSGAMMTNVLAAEYPDVFSAASAFSGVPAGCFATTDGSLWNSTCSGGRLIKTAAQWASQARAMYPGYTGGYPRMQLWHGDTDTTLAYPNFGEEIKQWTALHGLSQTPAFTDHPQSSWTRTRYGTTGTQATVEGISIAGVGHALPQTGQLAYAISFLGLDRTPAPPSTPVSTPPASPTTSSPPGTSACRVTATVNAWSTGLTESITVSNTGSTAVNGWTLSFTLPAGQTITSGWNATYAPASGAVTAKNVSYNAAIPVGGSVSIGFQATHTGNTGTPAGFTLNGAACGAA
;
A
#
# COMPACT_ATOMS: atom_id res chain seq x y z
N MET A 1 75.36 -57.49 32.88
CA MET A 1 74.11 -57.03 33.56
C MET A 1 73.56 -55.87 32.83
N ARG A 2 72.51 -55.98 32.01
CA ARG A 2 71.91 -54.92 31.20
C ARG A 2 70.52 -54.66 31.74
N ARG A 3 70.29 -53.49 32.37
CA ARG A 3 68.95 -52.97 32.77
C ARG A 3 68.31 -52.31 31.56
N ARG A 4 67.12 -52.81 31.16
CA ARG A 4 66.29 -52.18 30.14
C ARG A 4 65.34 -51.16 30.83
N LEU A 5 65.48 -49.93 30.38
CA LEU A 5 64.60 -48.81 30.79
C LEU A 5 63.33 -48.88 29.93
N ARG A 6 62.19 -49.05 30.55
CA ARG A 6 60.86 -48.91 29.87
C ARG A 6 60.39 -47.50 30.04
N VAL A 7 60.25 -46.82 28.91
CA VAL A 7 59.61 -45.50 28.84
C VAL A 7 58.10 -45.71 28.73
N LEU A 8 57.35 -45.30 29.72
CA LEU A 8 55.87 -45.23 29.67
C LEU A 8 55.43 -43.92 29.06
N LEU A 9 54.81 -44.01 27.87
CA LEU A 9 54.21 -42.89 27.20
C LEU A 9 52.78 -42.69 27.80
N SER A 10 52.60 -41.67 28.65
CA SER A 10 51.30 -41.28 29.17
C SER A 10 50.61 -40.38 28.16
N MET A 11 49.60 -40.90 27.48
CA MET A 11 48.64 -40.14 26.66
C MET A 11 47.70 -39.40 27.60
N ALA A 12 47.84 -38.09 27.71
CA ALA A 12 46.87 -37.22 28.36
C ALA A 12 45.71 -36.93 27.40
N LEU A 13 44.52 -37.52 27.66
CA LEU A 13 43.24 -37.12 27.03
C LEU A 13 42.81 -35.79 27.66
N LEU A 14 42.81 -34.72 26.88
CA LEU A 14 42.10 -33.49 27.22
C LEU A 14 40.59 -33.68 26.89
N PRO A 15 39.68 -33.44 27.84
CA PRO A 15 38.26 -33.40 27.51
C PRO A 15 37.94 -32.10 26.74
N LEU A 16 37.45 -32.22 25.51
CA LEU A 16 36.84 -31.14 24.77
C LEU A 16 35.52 -30.76 25.46
N ILE A 17 35.53 -29.64 26.23
CA ILE A 17 34.28 -29.07 26.76
C ILE A 17 33.63 -28.31 25.60
N ALA A 18 32.62 -28.92 24.98
CA ALA A 18 31.73 -28.25 24.07
C ALA A 18 30.85 -27.26 24.87
N VAL A 19 31.21 -25.96 24.86
CA VAL A 19 30.35 -24.91 25.39
C VAL A 19 29.20 -24.69 24.41
N SER A 20 28.07 -25.36 24.68
CA SER A 20 26.81 -25.06 24.00
C SER A 20 26.34 -23.68 24.43
N VAL A 21 26.58 -22.68 23.61
CA VAL A 21 25.93 -21.33 23.77
C VAL A 21 24.44 -21.53 23.47
N LEU A 22 23.64 -21.74 24.51
CA LEU A 22 22.20 -21.57 24.43
C LEU A 22 21.95 -20.09 24.12
N LEU A 23 21.69 -19.76 22.86
CA LEU A 23 21.02 -18.53 22.47
C LEU A 23 19.62 -18.59 23.07
N LEU A 24 19.46 -18.05 24.28
CA LEU A 24 18.16 -17.74 24.85
C LEU A 24 17.51 -16.74 23.88
N ALA A 25 16.62 -17.22 23.00
CA ALA A 25 15.72 -16.36 22.26
C ALA A 25 14.97 -15.50 23.30
N ARG A 26 15.33 -14.25 23.42
CA ARG A 26 14.53 -13.28 24.20
C ARG A 26 13.13 -13.35 23.61
N PRO A 27 12.06 -13.50 24.41
CA PRO A 27 10.72 -13.34 23.91
C PRO A 27 10.69 -11.95 23.26
N ALA A 28 10.32 -11.90 21.98
CA ALA A 28 10.12 -10.65 21.27
C ALA A 28 9.11 -9.86 22.12
N ALA A 29 9.50 -8.71 22.64
CA ALA A 29 8.57 -7.83 23.31
C ALA A 29 7.43 -7.57 22.30
N ALA A 30 6.18 -7.69 22.77
CA ALA A 30 5.04 -7.40 21.92
C ALA A 30 5.24 -6.03 21.26
N ALA A 31 5.08 -5.96 19.95
CA ALA A 31 5.20 -4.69 19.24
C ALA A 31 4.20 -3.70 19.84
N GLY A 32 4.68 -2.54 20.24
CA GLY A 32 3.87 -1.51 20.89
C GLY A 32 4.06 -0.16 20.22
N LEU A 33 3.06 0.70 20.38
CA LEU A 33 3.16 2.08 19.91
C LEU A 33 4.26 2.81 20.72
N THR A 34 5.31 3.25 20.04
CA THR A 34 6.48 3.84 20.65
C THR A 34 6.57 5.33 20.33
N ARG A 35 6.72 6.18 21.34
CA ARG A 35 6.96 7.61 21.14
C ARG A 35 8.40 7.86 20.69
N VAL A 36 8.56 8.71 19.67
CA VAL A 36 9.85 9.13 19.12
C VAL A 36 10.05 10.62 19.40
N THR A 37 11.25 10.96 19.85
CA THR A 37 11.70 12.35 20.04
C THR A 37 12.90 12.64 19.16
N GLY A 38 13.15 13.92 18.83
CA GLY A 38 14.33 14.30 18.05
C GLY A 38 14.28 13.84 16.58
N PHE A 39 13.09 13.75 15.99
CA PHE A 39 12.87 13.29 14.60
C PHE A 39 13.14 14.38 13.53
N GLY A 40 13.60 15.57 13.94
CA GLY A 40 13.96 16.68 13.03
C GLY A 40 13.13 17.93 13.26
N ALA A 41 12.96 18.75 12.23
CA ALA A 41 12.19 19.99 12.30
C ALA A 41 10.73 19.71 12.69
N ASN A 42 10.28 20.41 13.75
CA ASN A 42 8.94 20.23 14.33
C ASN A 42 8.39 21.59 14.78
N PRO A 43 8.02 22.46 13.84
CA PRO A 43 7.69 23.86 14.12
C PRO A 43 6.43 24.06 14.98
N THR A 44 5.54 23.06 14.99
CA THR A 44 4.23 23.12 15.67
C THR A 44 4.14 22.17 16.86
N ASN A 45 5.26 21.62 17.33
CA ASN A 45 5.36 20.74 18.47
C ASN A 45 4.48 19.49 18.42
N LEU A 46 4.38 18.86 17.25
CA LEU A 46 3.70 17.57 17.10
C LEU A 46 4.41 16.48 17.92
N ASN A 47 3.67 15.52 18.45
CA ASN A 47 4.26 14.27 18.91
C ASN A 47 4.38 13.29 17.73
N MET A 48 5.43 12.47 17.76
CA MET A 48 5.61 11.36 16.84
C MET A 48 5.49 10.04 17.56
N TYR A 49 4.73 9.13 17.00
CA TYR A 49 4.71 7.73 17.41
C TYR A 49 5.01 6.83 16.21
N VAL A 50 5.59 5.68 16.49
CA VAL A 50 5.87 4.65 15.49
C VAL A 50 5.40 3.29 15.99
N TYR A 51 4.86 2.52 15.07
CA TYR A 51 4.58 1.11 15.26
C TYR A 51 5.40 0.28 14.28
N VAL A 52 6.18 -0.65 14.81
CA VAL A 52 6.99 -1.60 14.03
C VAL A 52 6.53 -2.99 14.41
N PRO A 53 5.94 -3.77 13.50
CA PRO A 53 5.50 -5.13 13.80
C PRO A 53 6.68 -6.04 14.10
N THR A 54 6.45 -7.13 14.84
CA THR A 54 7.50 -8.12 15.17
C THR A 54 8.10 -8.77 13.94
N SER A 55 7.33 -8.88 12.87
CA SER A 55 7.74 -9.43 11.57
C SER A 55 7.83 -8.34 10.50
N VAL A 56 8.65 -7.30 10.76
CA VAL A 56 8.87 -6.23 9.77
C VAL A 56 9.56 -6.77 8.52
N ALA A 57 9.08 -6.34 7.36
CA ALA A 57 9.66 -6.72 6.07
C ALA A 57 11.08 -6.13 5.89
N PRO A 58 11.98 -6.78 5.14
CA PRO A 58 13.35 -6.25 4.89
C PRO A 58 13.39 -4.88 4.23
N ARG A 59 12.40 -4.56 3.39
CA ARG A 59 12.12 -3.25 2.81
C ARG A 59 10.64 -2.93 3.01
N PRO A 60 10.26 -2.48 4.21
CA PRO A 60 8.85 -2.28 4.54
C PRO A 60 8.25 -1.11 3.76
N ALA A 61 6.94 -1.17 3.51
CA ALA A 61 6.19 0.04 3.20
C ALA A 61 6.08 0.91 4.46
N LEU A 62 5.80 2.17 4.28
CA LEU A 62 5.51 3.12 5.36
C LEU A 62 4.08 3.65 5.20
N LEU A 63 3.25 3.42 6.20
CA LEU A 63 1.97 4.09 6.34
C LEU A 63 2.12 5.28 7.29
N LEU A 64 1.80 6.47 6.82
CA LEU A 64 1.53 7.62 7.67
C LEU A 64 0.03 7.62 8.00
N LEU A 65 -0.32 7.41 9.27
CA LEU A 65 -1.70 7.32 9.75
C LEU A 65 -2.05 8.52 10.61
N VAL A 66 -2.95 9.38 10.11
CA VAL A 66 -3.23 10.72 10.64
C VAL A 66 -4.60 10.75 11.32
N HIS A 67 -4.63 11.12 12.61
CA HIS A 67 -5.86 11.11 13.42
C HIS A 67 -6.79 12.29 13.14
N TYR A 68 -8.02 12.22 13.64
CA TYR A 68 -9.08 13.23 13.58
C TYR A 68 -8.94 14.29 14.70
N CYS A 69 -9.72 15.38 14.63
CA CYS A 69 -9.82 16.37 15.71
C CYS A 69 -10.22 15.71 17.03
N SER A 70 -9.68 16.19 18.15
CA SER A 70 -9.82 15.59 19.48
C SER A 70 -9.32 14.13 19.57
N GLY A 71 -8.65 13.64 18.52
CA GLY A 71 -8.01 12.33 18.51
C GLY A 71 -6.59 12.36 19.05
N SER A 72 -5.95 11.21 19.02
CA SER A 72 -4.55 11.02 19.39
C SER A 72 -3.96 9.84 18.61
N ALA A 73 -2.63 9.71 18.61
CA ALA A 73 -1.96 8.57 18.01
C ALA A 73 -2.43 7.25 18.63
N SER A 74 -2.55 7.18 19.97
CA SER A 74 -3.06 5.96 20.62
C SER A 74 -4.55 5.73 20.37
N GLY A 75 -5.34 6.79 20.22
CA GLY A 75 -6.77 6.70 19.93
C GLY A 75 -7.05 6.08 18.57
N ILE A 76 -6.36 6.54 17.52
CA ILE A 76 -6.51 5.96 16.18
C ILE A 76 -5.87 4.56 16.09
N PHE A 77 -4.75 4.33 16.77
CA PHE A 77 -4.05 3.05 16.80
C PHE A 77 -4.89 1.92 17.41
N ASN A 78 -5.56 2.17 18.56
CA ASN A 78 -6.36 1.18 19.26
C ASN A 78 -7.85 1.19 18.84
N GLY A 79 -8.29 2.25 18.15
CA GLY A 79 -9.67 2.47 17.76
C GLY A 79 -9.94 2.16 16.29
N ASN A 80 -10.55 3.12 15.61
CA ASN A 80 -11.04 2.97 14.23
C ASN A 80 -9.94 2.79 13.17
N GLY A 81 -8.66 2.98 13.50
CA GLY A 81 -7.51 2.69 12.66
C GLY A 81 -6.88 1.31 12.89
N HIS A 82 -7.40 0.50 13.82
CA HIS A 82 -6.74 -0.74 14.27
C HIS A 82 -6.57 -1.81 13.19
N ASP A 83 -7.43 -1.85 12.17
CA ASP A 83 -7.26 -2.78 11.05
C ASP A 83 -5.95 -2.52 10.26
N TYR A 84 -5.46 -1.27 10.22
CA TYR A 84 -4.12 -0.98 9.69
C TYR A 84 -3.01 -1.61 10.53
N VAL A 85 -3.19 -1.66 11.86
CA VAL A 85 -2.21 -2.28 12.78
C VAL A 85 -2.19 -3.79 12.56
N THR A 86 -3.36 -4.43 12.53
CA THR A 86 -3.51 -5.85 12.24
C THR A 86 -2.89 -6.22 10.89
N ALA A 87 -3.09 -5.37 9.87
CA ALA A 87 -2.49 -5.58 8.57
C ALA A 87 -0.96 -5.35 8.59
N ALA A 88 -0.44 -4.42 9.40
CA ALA A 88 1.00 -4.25 9.59
C ALA A 88 1.65 -5.51 10.19
N ASP A 89 1.00 -6.14 11.17
CA ASP A 89 1.47 -7.41 11.73
C ASP A 89 1.52 -8.53 10.69
N ARG A 90 0.55 -8.53 9.79
CA ARG A 90 0.47 -9.55 8.73
C ARG A 90 1.44 -9.31 7.59
N TYR A 91 1.63 -8.06 7.16
CA TYR A 91 2.35 -7.72 5.92
C TYR A 91 3.69 -7.02 6.15
N GLY A 92 4.04 -6.73 7.40
CA GLY A 92 5.37 -6.26 7.79
C GLY A 92 5.67 -4.80 7.43
N TYR A 93 4.69 -3.92 7.29
CA TYR A 93 4.93 -2.50 7.07
C TYR A 93 5.02 -1.71 8.37
N VAL A 94 5.68 -0.56 8.33
CA VAL A 94 5.82 0.36 9.47
C VAL A 94 4.71 1.40 9.45
N ILE A 95 4.20 1.79 10.63
CA ILE A 95 3.23 2.88 10.76
C ILE A 95 3.86 4.04 11.52
N VAL A 96 3.79 5.25 10.97
CA VAL A 96 4.09 6.51 11.66
C VAL A 96 2.78 7.21 11.96
N LEU A 97 2.62 7.64 13.21
CA LEU A 97 1.42 8.33 13.68
C LEU A 97 1.83 9.70 14.25
N PRO A 98 1.61 10.78 13.51
CA PRO A 98 1.72 12.13 14.03
C PRO A 98 0.57 12.39 15.01
N GLU A 99 0.82 13.20 16.04
CA GLU A 99 -0.20 13.62 17.00
C GLU A 99 -0.15 15.14 17.17
N ALA A 100 -1.26 15.81 16.89
CA ALA A 100 -1.41 17.24 17.09
C ALA A 100 -1.61 17.55 18.58
N THR A 101 -0.81 18.48 19.11
CA THR A 101 -0.77 18.81 20.54
C THR A 101 -1.54 20.08 20.90
N ARG A 102 -2.00 20.83 19.88
CA ARG A 102 -2.79 22.04 20.09
C ARG A 102 -4.18 21.72 20.63
N SER A 103 -4.86 22.74 21.19
CA SER A 103 -6.25 22.61 21.63
C SER A 103 -7.14 22.12 20.48
N GLY A 104 -7.99 21.15 20.77
CA GLY A 104 -8.85 20.50 19.78
C GLY A 104 -8.13 19.44 18.94
N SER A 105 -6.81 19.29 19.04
CA SER A 105 -5.99 18.28 18.35
C SER A 105 -6.27 18.13 16.86
N CYS A 106 -6.71 19.20 16.18
CA CYS A 106 -6.82 19.22 14.72
C CYS A 106 -5.47 19.58 14.09
N PHE A 107 -5.18 19.05 12.90
CA PHE A 107 -4.01 19.45 12.14
C PHE A 107 -4.24 20.80 11.44
N ASP A 108 -3.17 21.60 11.32
CA ASP A 108 -3.21 22.85 10.57
C ASP A 108 -3.19 22.57 9.06
N VAL A 109 -4.30 22.86 8.41
CA VAL A 109 -4.52 22.79 6.97
C VAL A 109 -5.09 24.09 6.41
N SER A 110 -4.91 25.20 7.15
CA SER A 110 -5.56 26.48 6.89
C SER A 110 -4.59 27.64 6.74
N THR A 111 -3.47 27.63 7.46
CA THR A 111 -2.49 28.72 7.38
C THR A 111 -1.70 28.67 6.06
N PRO A 112 -1.20 29.82 5.57
CA PRO A 112 -0.32 29.84 4.40
C PRO A 112 0.91 28.93 4.55
N GLN A 113 1.43 28.79 5.78
CA GLN A 113 2.57 27.94 6.09
C GLN A 113 2.21 26.44 5.98
N ALA A 114 0.98 26.07 6.33
CA ALA A 114 0.49 24.70 6.22
C ALA A 114 0.15 24.29 4.79
N LEU A 115 -0.06 25.25 3.91
CA LEU A 115 -0.48 25.04 2.52
C LEU A 115 0.68 25.25 1.52
N GLN A 116 1.89 25.16 1.99
CA GLN A 116 3.09 25.28 1.18
C GLN A 116 4.13 24.24 1.60
N ARG A 117 4.69 23.53 0.65
CA ARG A 117 5.79 22.58 0.86
C ARG A 117 6.92 23.24 1.66
N ASN A 118 7.32 22.63 2.77
CA ASN A 118 8.32 23.16 3.72
C ASN A 118 7.98 24.54 4.30
N GLY A 119 6.72 24.89 4.37
CA GLY A 119 6.25 26.21 4.81
C GLY A 119 6.36 26.49 6.31
N GLY A 120 6.72 25.47 7.11
CA GLY A 120 6.98 25.65 8.56
C GLY A 120 5.75 25.40 9.45
N SER A 121 4.80 24.58 9.01
CA SER A 121 3.66 24.14 9.82
C SER A 121 3.64 22.61 10.02
N ASP A 122 2.48 22.02 10.29
CA ASP A 122 2.31 20.60 10.61
C ASP A 122 2.85 19.69 9.51
N SER A 123 2.62 20.01 8.24
CA SER A 123 3.14 19.22 7.11
C SER A 123 4.67 19.12 7.15
N THR A 124 5.38 20.19 7.54
CA THR A 124 6.85 20.16 7.73
C THR A 124 7.27 19.21 8.84
N GLY A 125 6.58 19.27 10.00
CA GLY A 125 6.84 18.35 11.12
C GLY A 125 6.58 16.88 10.75
N ILE A 126 5.47 16.62 10.08
CA ILE A 126 5.09 15.28 9.60
C ILE A 126 6.13 14.74 8.60
N MET A 127 6.63 15.56 7.69
CA MET A 127 7.66 15.13 6.73
C MET A 127 9.01 14.86 7.39
N SER A 128 9.33 15.52 8.50
CA SER A 128 10.48 15.15 9.34
C SER A 128 10.31 13.75 9.95
N MET A 129 9.09 13.39 10.39
CA MET A 129 8.79 12.04 10.89
C MET A 129 8.95 10.98 9.79
N VAL A 130 8.45 11.24 8.58
CA VAL A 130 8.62 10.36 7.42
C VAL A 130 10.10 10.18 7.09
N SER A 131 10.89 11.27 7.09
CA SER A 131 12.33 11.23 6.84
C SER A 131 13.06 10.43 7.90
N TRP A 132 12.71 10.62 9.17
CA TRP A 132 13.25 9.86 10.29
C TRP A 132 12.96 8.35 10.12
N ALA A 133 11.72 7.98 9.82
CA ALA A 133 11.33 6.57 9.64
C ALA A 133 12.08 5.92 8.46
N ARG A 134 12.25 6.64 7.37
CA ARG A 134 13.04 6.17 6.21
C ARG A 134 14.48 5.86 6.55
N SER A 135 15.10 6.66 7.42
CA SER A 135 16.50 6.45 7.83
C SER A 135 16.66 5.32 8.85
N HIS A 136 15.60 4.96 9.60
CA HIS A 136 15.68 3.97 10.68
C HIS A 136 15.19 2.57 10.29
N TYR A 137 14.32 2.44 9.26
CA TYR A 137 13.64 1.18 8.97
C TYR A 137 13.83 0.68 7.53
N ASN A 138 14.82 1.18 6.79
CA ASN A 138 15.07 0.78 5.39
C ASN A 138 13.79 0.80 4.53
N VAL A 139 12.93 1.80 4.73
CA VAL A 139 11.64 1.94 4.06
C VAL A 139 11.80 1.92 2.54
N ASP A 140 10.91 1.20 1.85
CA ASP A 140 10.83 1.27 0.39
C ASP A 140 10.30 2.64 -0.05
N PRO A 141 11.10 3.48 -0.71
CA PRO A 141 10.68 4.83 -1.10
C PRO A 141 9.51 4.85 -2.09
N ALA A 142 9.29 3.77 -2.83
CA ALA A 142 8.14 3.64 -3.73
C ALA A 142 6.84 3.21 -3.03
N ARG A 143 6.90 2.91 -1.73
CA ARG A 143 5.79 2.40 -0.94
C ARG A 143 5.55 3.21 0.33
N ILE A 144 5.65 4.54 0.21
CA ILE A 144 5.27 5.48 1.27
C ILE A 144 3.85 5.96 0.95
N VAL A 145 2.93 5.73 1.87
CA VAL A 145 1.50 6.03 1.69
C VAL A 145 0.96 6.76 2.90
N VAL A 146 -0.14 7.48 2.72
CA VAL A 146 -0.79 8.24 3.79
C VAL A 146 -2.27 7.94 3.86
N SER A 147 -2.81 7.83 5.07
CA SER A 147 -4.25 7.75 5.31
C SER A 147 -4.63 8.55 6.55
N GLY A 148 -5.82 9.13 6.54
CA GLY A 148 -6.32 9.89 7.68
C GLY A 148 -7.82 10.04 7.68
N PHE A 149 -8.35 10.45 8.84
CA PHE A 149 -9.78 10.56 9.12
C PHE A 149 -10.12 11.99 9.52
N SER A 150 -11.16 12.61 8.98
CA SER A 150 -11.61 13.97 9.30
C SER A 150 -10.46 14.99 9.13
N SER A 151 -10.00 15.64 10.20
CA SER A 151 -8.81 16.51 10.18
C SER A 151 -7.58 15.80 9.59
N GLY A 152 -7.40 14.50 9.89
CA GLY A 152 -6.35 13.68 9.28
C GLY A 152 -6.57 13.43 7.80
N ALA A 153 -7.83 13.36 7.32
CA ALA A 153 -8.13 13.27 5.89
C ALA A 153 -7.85 14.60 5.17
N MET A 154 -8.15 15.73 5.81
CA MET A 154 -7.75 17.05 5.30
C MET A 154 -6.22 17.15 5.15
N MET A 155 -5.48 16.73 6.19
CA MET A 155 -4.02 16.68 6.15
C MET A 155 -3.50 15.67 5.11
N THR A 156 -4.18 14.55 4.90
CA THR A 156 -3.86 13.59 3.83
C THR A 156 -3.91 14.23 2.45
N ASN A 157 -4.95 15.01 2.16
CA ASN A 157 -5.07 15.77 0.91
C ASN A 157 -3.94 16.81 0.76
N VAL A 158 -3.63 17.56 1.83
CA VAL A 158 -2.55 18.56 1.84
C VAL A 158 -1.19 17.89 1.59
N LEU A 159 -0.85 16.84 2.32
CA LEU A 159 0.42 16.13 2.17
C LEU A 159 0.59 15.52 0.77
N ALA A 160 -0.47 14.94 0.22
CA ALA A 160 -0.45 14.38 -1.13
C ALA A 160 -0.27 15.46 -2.22
N ALA A 161 -0.72 16.69 -1.96
CA ALA A 161 -0.53 17.83 -2.86
C ALA A 161 0.85 18.49 -2.70
N GLU A 162 1.38 18.60 -1.47
CA GLU A 162 2.66 19.22 -1.17
C GLU A 162 3.87 18.32 -1.45
N TYR A 163 3.71 17.02 -1.26
CA TYR A 163 4.79 16.03 -1.37
C TYR A 163 4.42 14.89 -2.32
N PRO A 164 3.97 15.19 -3.55
CA PRO A 164 3.58 14.17 -4.52
C PRO A 164 4.74 13.29 -4.97
N ASP A 165 5.99 13.74 -4.78
CA ASP A 165 7.23 13.02 -5.03
C ASP A 165 7.61 12.03 -3.92
N VAL A 166 6.89 12.04 -2.80
CA VAL A 166 7.13 11.17 -1.64
C VAL A 166 6.05 10.11 -1.51
N PHE A 167 4.79 10.49 -1.60
CA PHE A 167 3.67 9.57 -1.43
C PHE A 167 3.29 8.89 -2.74
N SER A 168 3.17 7.56 -2.73
CA SER A 168 2.74 6.77 -3.90
C SER A 168 1.21 6.61 -3.97
N ALA A 169 0.54 6.70 -2.84
CA ALA A 169 -0.92 6.65 -2.73
C ALA A 169 -1.41 7.28 -1.42
N ALA A 170 -2.66 7.72 -1.42
CA ALA A 170 -3.33 8.30 -0.27
C ALA A 170 -4.79 7.81 -0.16
N SER A 171 -5.32 7.70 1.07
CA SER A 171 -6.72 7.35 1.34
C SER A 171 -7.29 8.28 2.40
N ALA A 172 -8.27 9.11 2.05
CA ALA A 172 -8.87 10.13 2.89
C ALA A 172 -10.32 9.78 3.23
N PHE A 173 -10.66 9.76 4.53
CA PHE A 173 -12.00 9.45 5.04
C PHE A 173 -12.67 10.69 5.60
N SER A 174 -13.75 11.16 4.98
CA SER A 174 -14.47 12.38 5.31
C SER A 174 -13.54 13.61 5.31
N GLY A 175 -12.93 13.89 4.17
CA GLY A 175 -11.99 14.99 3.98
C GLY A 175 -12.60 16.19 3.23
N VAL A 176 -11.72 17.07 2.78
CA VAL A 176 -12.01 18.18 1.86
C VAL A 176 -10.83 18.37 0.89
N PRO A 177 -11.01 19.05 -0.24
CA PRO A 177 -9.90 19.34 -1.17
C PRO A 177 -8.72 20.04 -0.49
N ALA A 178 -7.51 19.71 -0.90
CA ALA A 178 -6.31 20.40 -0.46
C ALA A 178 -6.44 21.91 -0.68
N GLY A 179 -6.23 22.70 0.38
CA GLY A 179 -6.38 24.14 0.38
C GLY A 179 -7.80 24.68 0.54
N CYS A 180 -8.81 23.81 0.65
CA CYS A 180 -10.20 24.24 0.90
C CYS A 180 -10.31 25.04 2.21
N PHE A 181 -9.60 24.62 3.24
CA PHE A 181 -9.61 25.27 4.56
C PHE A 181 -8.75 26.53 4.66
N ALA A 182 -8.12 26.98 3.57
CA ALA A 182 -7.30 28.20 3.58
C ALA A 182 -8.03 29.38 4.24
N THR A 183 -7.33 30.07 5.16
CA THR A 183 -7.80 31.28 5.85
C THR A 183 -6.75 32.38 5.75
N THR A 184 -7.16 33.63 5.89
CA THR A 184 -6.29 34.81 5.89
C THR A 184 -6.32 35.58 7.20
N ASP A 185 -7.19 35.17 8.13
CA ASP A 185 -7.44 35.81 9.43
C ASP A 185 -6.79 35.06 10.60
N GLY A 186 -6.01 33.99 10.32
CA GLY A 186 -5.40 33.14 11.34
C GLY A 186 -6.36 32.12 11.97
N SER A 187 -7.62 32.05 11.51
CA SER A 187 -8.56 31.01 11.91
C SER A 187 -8.07 29.63 11.42
N LEU A 188 -8.22 28.60 12.25
CA LEU A 188 -7.97 27.22 11.84
C LEU A 188 -9.23 26.53 11.30
N TRP A 189 -10.35 27.25 11.20
CA TRP A 189 -11.62 26.71 10.72
C TRP A 189 -12.22 27.57 9.62
N ASN A 190 -12.53 26.96 8.48
CA ASN A 190 -13.21 27.62 7.35
C ASN A 190 -14.64 27.09 7.19
N SER A 191 -15.62 27.85 7.68
CA SER A 191 -17.04 27.47 7.66
C SER A 191 -17.63 27.36 6.26
N THR A 192 -17.08 28.06 5.28
CA THR A 192 -17.53 27.95 3.87
C THR A 192 -17.09 26.61 3.30
N CYS A 193 -15.85 26.19 3.56
CA CYS A 193 -15.35 24.90 3.15
C CYS A 193 -16.05 23.76 3.89
N SER A 194 -16.04 23.75 5.24
CA SER A 194 -16.65 22.69 6.02
C SER A 194 -18.14 22.49 5.70
N GLY A 195 -18.86 23.58 5.45
CA GLY A 195 -20.26 23.55 5.03
C GLY A 195 -20.50 23.15 3.57
N GLY A 196 -19.46 22.75 2.81
CA GLY A 196 -19.58 22.30 1.42
C GLY A 196 -20.02 23.41 0.44
N ARG A 197 -19.82 24.68 0.79
CA ARG A 197 -20.25 25.83 -0.02
C ARG A 197 -19.14 26.43 -0.89
N LEU A 198 -17.90 25.98 -0.71
CA LEU A 198 -16.77 26.41 -1.54
C LEU A 198 -16.69 25.54 -2.79
N ILE A 199 -17.41 25.94 -3.81
CA ILE A 199 -17.49 25.23 -5.08
C ILE A 199 -16.54 25.87 -6.08
N LYS A 200 -15.68 25.06 -6.72
CA LYS A 200 -14.74 25.49 -7.76
C LYS A 200 -14.81 24.59 -8.98
N THR A 201 -14.27 25.05 -10.09
CA THR A 201 -14.01 24.19 -11.23
C THR A 201 -12.84 23.23 -10.92
N ALA A 202 -12.81 22.11 -11.61
CA ALA A 202 -11.72 21.14 -11.48
C ALA A 202 -10.33 21.78 -11.77
N ALA A 203 -10.25 22.67 -12.77
CA ALA A 203 -9.03 23.40 -13.08
C ALA A 203 -8.59 24.35 -11.94
N GLN A 204 -9.53 25.04 -11.30
CA GLN A 204 -9.22 25.92 -10.16
C GLN A 204 -8.71 25.11 -8.96
N TRP A 205 -9.33 23.96 -8.66
CA TRP A 205 -8.86 23.07 -7.60
C TRP A 205 -7.46 22.52 -7.88
N ALA A 206 -7.21 22.06 -9.11
CA ALA A 206 -5.88 21.58 -9.49
C ALA A 206 -4.82 22.70 -9.45
N SER A 207 -5.16 23.92 -9.86
CA SER A 207 -4.25 25.06 -9.78
C SER A 207 -3.89 25.39 -8.33
N GLN A 208 -4.87 25.33 -7.41
CA GLN A 208 -4.63 25.55 -5.99
C GLN A 208 -3.71 24.50 -5.37
N ALA A 209 -3.94 23.22 -5.69
CA ALA A 209 -3.07 22.15 -5.21
C ALA A 209 -1.65 22.25 -5.78
N ARG A 210 -1.49 22.57 -7.07
CA ARG A 210 -0.18 22.79 -7.70
C ARG A 210 0.59 23.96 -7.09
N ALA A 211 -0.12 24.99 -6.61
CA ALA A 211 0.51 26.13 -5.95
C ALA A 211 1.17 25.78 -4.61
N MET A 212 0.85 24.63 -4.01
CA MET A 212 1.48 24.16 -2.77
C MET A 212 2.91 23.62 -2.98
N TYR A 213 3.24 23.21 -4.21
CA TYR A 213 4.59 22.83 -4.63
C TYR A 213 4.93 23.47 -5.98
N PRO A 214 5.27 24.78 -5.99
CA PRO A 214 5.57 25.50 -7.24
C PRO A 214 6.71 24.84 -8.03
N GLY A 215 6.53 24.71 -9.33
CA GLY A 215 7.53 24.13 -10.24
C GLY A 215 7.56 22.59 -10.28
N TYR A 216 6.72 21.89 -9.52
CA TYR A 216 6.63 20.43 -9.64
C TYR A 216 5.94 20.03 -10.94
N THR A 217 6.59 19.16 -11.72
CA THR A 217 6.12 18.67 -13.03
C THR A 217 5.88 17.16 -13.06
N GLY A 218 6.13 16.47 -11.94
CA GLY A 218 5.94 15.02 -11.83
C GLY A 218 4.47 14.61 -11.66
N GLY A 219 4.24 13.31 -11.53
CA GLY A 219 2.90 12.73 -11.28
C GLY A 219 2.47 12.91 -9.82
N TYR A 220 1.16 12.94 -9.61
CA TYR A 220 0.56 12.94 -8.27
C TYR A 220 0.28 11.51 -7.78
N PRO A 221 0.18 11.28 -6.45
CA PRO A 221 -0.15 9.96 -5.91
C PRO A 221 -1.57 9.53 -6.29
N ARG A 222 -1.81 8.22 -6.33
CA ARG A 222 -3.18 7.70 -6.44
C ARG A 222 -3.97 8.16 -5.21
N MET A 223 -5.26 8.52 -5.42
CA MET A 223 -6.10 9.03 -4.35
C MET A 223 -7.39 8.22 -4.20
N GLN A 224 -7.67 7.75 -3.00
CA GLN A 224 -8.94 7.16 -2.60
C GLN A 224 -9.66 8.08 -1.63
N LEU A 225 -10.92 8.36 -1.90
CA LEU A 225 -11.77 9.31 -1.18
C LEU A 225 -13.01 8.60 -0.66
N TRP A 226 -13.28 8.73 0.63
CA TRP A 226 -14.43 8.14 1.30
C TRP A 226 -15.29 9.23 1.93
N HIS A 227 -16.62 9.18 1.71
CA HIS A 227 -17.50 10.16 2.34
C HIS A 227 -18.89 9.56 2.60
N GLY A 228 -19.46 9.88 3.75
CA GLY A 228 -20.84 9.61 4.07
C GLY A 228 -21.78 10.67 3.45
N ASP A 229 -22.85 10.28 2.78
CA ASP A 229 -23.71 11.20 2.03
C ASP A 229 -24.60 12.11 2.92
N THR A 230 -24.65 11.82 4.23
CA THR A 230 -25.33 12.67 5.24
C THR A 230 -24.35 13.41 6.16
N ASP A 231 -23.06 13.47 5.78
CA ASP A 231 -22.07 14.23 6.54
C ASP A 231 -22.37 15.74 6.50
N THR A 232 -22.52 16.34 7.70
CA THR A 232 -22.77 17.77 7.90
C THR A 232 -21.63 18.48 8.61
N THR A 233 -20.61 17.76 9.07
CA THR A 233 -19.41 18.31 9.73
C THR A 233 -18.40 18.81 8.67
N LEU A 234 -18.00 17.92 7.77
CA LEU A 234 -17.35 18.25 6.51
C LEU A 234 -18.33 17.85 5.40
N ALA A 235 -19.23 18.78 5.08
CA ALA A 235 -20.44 18.49 4.34
C ALA A 235 -20.18 17.74 3.02
N TYR A 236 -21.05 16.80 2.70
CA TYR A 236 -20.94 15.87 1.57
C TYR A 236 -20.55 16.48 0.21
N PRO A 237 -20.96 17.74 -0.16
CA PRO A 237 -20.49 18.34 -1.40
C PRO A 237 -18.95 18.37 -1.54
N ASN A 238 -18.21 18.38 -0.43
CA ASN A 238 -16.74 18.31 -0.46
C ASN A 238 -16.21 17.05 -1.15
N PHE A 239 -16.92 15.93 -1.06
CA PHE A 239 -16.57 14.69 -1.76
C PHE A 239 -16.46 14.88 -3.28
N GLY A 240 -17.45 15.57 -3.87
CA GLY A 240 -17.41 15.90 -5.29
C GLY A 240 -16.27 16.88 -5.63
N GLU A 241 -15.98 17.81 -4.73
CA GLU A 241 -14.89 18.78 -4.93
C GLU A 241 -13.49 18.11 -4.83
N GLU A 242 -13.32 17.13 -3.91
CA GLU A 242 -12.11 16.31 -3.86
C GLU A 242 -11.91 15.50 -5.16
N ILE A 243 -12.97 14.86 -5.67
CA ILE A 243 -12.93 14.13 -6.96
C ILE A 243 -12.52 15.09 -8.10
N LYS A 244 -13.07 16.30 -8.16
CA LYS A 244 -12.68 17.31 -9.16
C LYS A 244 -11.20 17.65 -9.06
N GLN A 245 -10.68 17.87 -7.85
CA GLN A 245 -9.29 18.22 -7.63
C GLN A 245 -8.36 17.09 -8.12
N TRP A 246 -8.58 15.89 -7.64
CA TRP A 246 -7.67 14.77 -7.91
C TRP A 246 -7.74 14.28 -9.35
N THR A 247 -8.93 14.23 -9.96
CA THR A 247 -9.06 13.90 -11.38
C THR A 247 -8.37 14.94 -12.26
N ALA A 248 -8.50 16.25 -11.95
CA ALA A 248 -7.83 17.30 -12.71
C ALA A 248 -6.31 17.33 -12.52
N LEU A 249 -5.79 17.00 -11.33
CA LEU A 249 -4.35 16.83 -11.11
C LEU A 249 -3.75 15.73 -11.99
N HIS A 250 -4.51 14.67 -12.23
CA HIS A 250 -4.13 13.56 -13.09
C HIS A 250 -4.52 13.73 -14.57
N GLY A 251 -5.14 14.84 -14.96
CA GLY A 251 -5.61 15.07 -16.33
C GLY A 251 -6.73 14.11 -16.77
N LEU A 252 -7.53 13.61 -15.82
CA LEU A 252 -8.60 12.65 -16.06
C LEU A 252 -9.95 13.32 -16.27
N SER A 253 -10.84 12.61 -16.99
CA SER A 253 -12.26 12.98 -17.11
C SER A 253 -12.94 12.95 -15.72
N GLN A 254 -13.94 13.84 -15.54
CA GLN A 254 -14.84 13.82 -14.39
C GLN A 254 -15.87 12.68 -14.47
N THR A 255 -16.01 12.03 -15.64
CA THR A 255 -16.86 10.85 -15.81
C THR A 255 -16.09 9.63 -15.34
N PRO A 256 -16.62 8.83 -14.40
CA PRO A 256 -15.96 7.63 -13.94
C PRO A 256 -15.82 6.60 -15.08
N ALA A 257 -14.65 5.95 -15.14
CA ALA A 257 -14.40 4.84 -16.05
C ALA A 257 -15.09 3.55 -15.57
N PHE A 258 -15.44 3.48 -14.28
CA PHE A 258 -16.08 2.31 -13.67
C PHE A 258 -16.89 2.75 -12.45
N THR A 259 -18.06 2.13 -12.28
CA THR A 259 -18.94 2.33 -11.11
C THR A 259 -19.47 0.97 -10.67
N ASP A 260 -19.40 0.68 -9.38
CA ASP A 260 -19.99 -0.51 -8.77
C ASP A 260 -20.48 -0.25 -7.34
N HIS A 261 -21.06 -1.27 -6.74
CA HIS A 261 -21.59 -1.27 -5.37
C HIS A 261 -20.97 -2.41 -4.58
N PRO A 262 -19.75 -2.24 -3.99
CA PRO A 262 -19.08 -3.30 -3.22
C PRO A 262 -19.92 -3.80 -2.04
N GLN A 263 -20.79 -2.93 -1.53
CA GLN A 263 -21.87 -3.22 -0.56
C GLN A 263 -23.11 -2.43 -0.99
N SER A 264 -24.28 -2.83 -0.52
CA SER A 264 -25.58 -2.24 -0.95
C SER A 264 -25.69 -0.74 -0.67
N SER A 265 -25.02 -0.24 0.40
CA SER A 265 -24.99 1.18 0.75
C SER A 265 -23.81 1.94 0.16
N TRP A 266 -22.92 1.29 -0.60
CA TRP A 266 -21.72 1.94 -1.13
C TRP A 266 -21.84 2.15 -2.63
N THR A 267 -21.57 3.37 -3.08
CA THR A 267 -21.36 3.69 -4.49
C THR A 267 -19.89 4.01 -4.69
N ARG A 268 -19.17 3.12 -5.41
CA ARG A 268 -17.76 3.30 -5.73
C ARG A 268 -17.59 3.70 -7.19
N THR A 269 -16.84 4.78 -7.40
CA THR A 269 -16.47 5.30 -8.72
C THR A 269 -14.96 5.29 -8.88
N ARG A 270 -14.47 4.90 -10.06
CA ARG A 270 -13.04 4.89 -10.40
C ARG A 270 -12.78 5.71 -11.65
N TYR A 271 -11.69 6.46 -11.63
CA TYR A 271 -11.29 7.36 -12.71
C TYR A 271 -9.88 6.98 -13.18
N GLY A 272 -9.66 7.01 -14.49
CA GLY A 272 -8.43 6.60 -15.14
C GLY A 272 -8.38 5.10 -15.35
N THR A 273 -8.05 4.31 -14.33
CA THR A 273 -8.02 2.84 -14.38
C THR A 273 -9.17 2.23 -13.60
N THR A 274 -9.60 1.02 -13.98
CA THR A 274 -10.75 0.33 -13.37
C THR A 274 -10.35 -0.66 -12.27
N GLY A 275 -9.05 -0.91 -12.09
CA GLY A 275 -8.52 -1.88 -11.12
C GLY A 275 -8.57 -1.40 -9.67
N THR A 276 -8.21 -2.27 -8.73
CA THR A 276 -8.21 -2.01 -7.28
C THR A 276 -7.34 -0.81 -6.89
N GLN A 277 -6.27 -0.55 -7.64
CA GLN A 277 -5.39 0.60 -7.46
C GLN A 277 -5.65 1.65 -8.56
N ALA A 278 -6.90 2.07 -8.68
CA ALA A 278 -7.30 3.13 -9.60
C ALA A 278 -6.51 4.43 -9.34
N THR A 279 -6.36 5.26 -10.36
CA THR A 279 -5.66 6.55 -10.22
C THR A 279 -6.39 7.45 -9.22
N VAL A 280 -7.72 7.55 -9.37
CA VAL A 280 -8.61 8.17 -8.38
C VAL A 280 -9.80 7.23 -8.14
N GLU A 281 -10.15 7.02 -6.87
CA GLU A 281 -11.31 6.23 -6.46
C GLU A 281 -12.14 7.03 -5.46
N GLY A 282 -13.42 7.20 -5.73
CA GLY A 282 -14.39 7.80 -4.80
C GLY A 282 -15.37 6.76 -4.30
N ILE A 283 -15.64 6.74 -2.99
CA ILE A 283 -16.61 5.83 -2.37
C ILE A 283 -17.55 6.63 -1.49
N SER A 284 -18.81 6.75 -1.93
CA SER A 284 -19.91 7.36 -1.19
C SER A 284 -20.66 6.30 -0.41
N ILE A 285 -20.97 6.59 0.86
CA ILE A 285 -21.68 5.67 1.77
C ILE A 285 -23.04 6.25 2.12
N ALA A 286 -24.10 5.61 1.65
CA ALA A 286 -25.47 6.07 1.86
C ALA A 286 -25.90 6.00 3.32
N GLY A 287 -26.57 7.05 3.81
CA GLY A 287 -27.13 7.14 5.16
C GLY A 287 -26.11 7.34 6.29
N VAL A 288 -24.85 7.61 5.97
CA VAL A 288 -23.79 7.78 6.97
C VAL A 288 -23.36 9.25 7.05
N GLY A 289 -23.24 9.76 8.29
CA GLY A 289 -22.72 11.09 8.58
C GLY A 289 -21.18 11.10 8.71
N HIS A 290 -20.68 11.99 9.58
CA HIS A 290 -19.24 12.15 9.85
C HIS A 290 -18.68 11.02 10.77
N ALA A 291 -18.87 9.77 10.37
CA ALA A 291 -18.56 8.58 11.18
C ALA A 291 -17.80 7.51 10.37
N LEU A 292 -16.80 7.94 9.59
CA LEU A 292 -15.90 7.06 8.85
C LEU A 292 -14.51 6.99 9.51
N PRO A 293 -13.76 5.89 9.36
CA PRO A 293 -14.16 4.64 8.72
C PRO A 293 -15.09 3.80 9.58
N GLN A 294 -15.94 3.00 8.92
CA GLN A 294 -16.75 1.96 9.53
C GLN A 294 -16.10 0.58 9.32
N THR A 295 -16.62 -0.44 10.03
CA THR A 295 -16.13 -1.82 9.94
C THR A 295 -16.02 -2.30 8.49
N GLY A 296 -14.87 -2.86 8.14
CA GLY A 296 -14.57 -3.43 6.83
C GLY A 296 -14.07 -2.43 5.77
N GLN A 297 -14.20 -1.12 5.99
CA GLN A 297 -13.77 -0.11 5.01
C GLN A 297 -12.24 -0.08 4.86
N LEU A 298 -11.51 -0.24 5.96
CA LEU A 298 -10.04 -0.20 5.93
C LEU A 298 -9.42 -1.33 5.12
N ALA A 299 -10.10 -2.48 4.96
CA ALA A 299 -9.61 -3.55 4.08
C ALA A 299 -9.48 -3.07 2.62
N TYR A 300 -10.42 -2.27 2.14
CA TYR A 300 -10.36 -1.66 0.80
C TYR A 300 -9.25 -0.59 0.71
N ALA A 301 -9.08 0.22 1.75
CA ALA A 301 -8.00 1.21 1.80
C ALA A 301 -6.62 0.54 1.83
N ILE A 302 -6.43 -0.50 2.63
CA ILE A 302 -5.20 -1.30 2.71
C ILE A 302 -4.83 -1.83 1.32
N SER A 303 -5.80 -2.39 0.60
CA SER A 303 -5.60 -2.92 -0.75
C SER A 303 -5.34 -1.81 -1.78
N PHE A 304 -6.06 -0.69 -1.72
CA PHE A 304 -5.84 0.48 -2.58
C PHE A 304 -4.43 1.05 -2.38
N LEU A 305 -3.99 1.19 -1.14
CA LEU A 305 -2.66 1.68 -0.78
C LEU A 305 -1.54 0.67 -1.12
N GLY A 306 -1.87 -0.58 -1.44
CA GLY A 306 -0.90 -1.65 -1.73
C GLY A 306 -0.15 -2.13 -0.49
N LEU A 307 -0.76 -2.01 0.68
CA LEU A 307 -0.19 -2.44 1.96
C LEU A 307 -0.39 -3.94 2.23
N ASP A 308 -1.29 -4.60 1.51
CA ASP A 308 -1.60 -6.02 1.59
C ASP A 308 -0.61 -6.94 0.84
N ARG A 309 0.54 -6.40 0.45
CA ARG A 309 1.60 -7.13 -0.26
C ARG A 309 2.86 -7.19 0.58
N THR A 310 3.37 -8.38 0.85
CA THR A 310 4.74 -8.55 1.34
C THR A 310 5.72 -8.14 0.24
N PRO A 311 6.76 -7.34 0.54
CA PRO A 311 7.82 -7.08 -0.43
C PRO A 311 8.47 -8.40 -0.86
N ALA A 312 8.75 -8.54 -2.15
CA ALA A 312 9.63 -9.62 -2.60
C ALA A 312 10.98 -9.48 -1.87
N PRO A 313 11.58 -10.57 -1.38
CA PRO A 313 12.92 -10.51 -0.81
C PRO A 313 13.87 -9.84 -1.83
N PRO A 314 14.84 -9.02 -1.37
CA PRO A 314 15.82 -8.44 -2.26
C PRO A 314 16.51 -9.58 -3.01
N SER A 315 16.53 -9.51 -4.34
CA SER A 315 17.37 -10.40 -5.13
C SER A 315 18.81 -10.17 -4.69
N THR A 316 19.39 -11.11 -3.95
CA THR A 316 20.82 -11.12 -3.67
C THR A 316 21.55 -11.07 -5.00
N PRO A 317 22.54 -10.18 -5.18
CA PRO A 317 23.39 -10.26 -6.35
C PRO A 317 24.07 -11.62 -6.33
N VAL A 318 23.77 -12.45 -7.30
CA VAL A 318 24.46 -13.70 -7.52
C VAL A 318 25.90 -13.34 -7.87
N SER A 319 26.81 -13.56 -6.94
CA SER A 319 28.25 -13.54 -7.21
C SER A 319 28.52 -14.56 -8.30
N THR A 320 28.89 -14.14 -9.48
CA THR A 320 29.34 -14.99 -10.57
C THR A 320 30.65 -15.69 -10.15
N PRO A 321 30.67 -17.03 -10.05
CA PRO A 321 31.94 -17.75 -10.01
C PRO A 321 32.63 -17.67 -11.39
N PRO A 322 33.96 -17.73 -11.47
CA PRO A 322 34.68 -17.67 -12.75
C PRO A 322 34.38 -18.90 -13.60
N ALA A 323 34.27 -18.67 -14.89
CA ALA A 323 33.95 -19.68 -15.89
C ALA A 323 35.02 -20.78 -15.95
N SER A 324 34.56 -22.03 -15.94
CA SER A 324 35.30 -23.20 -16.48
C SER A 324 34.41 -23.94 -17.48
N PRO A 325 34.99 -24.47 -18.55
CA PRO A 325 34.24 -24.83 -19.73
C PRO A 325 33.74 -26.29 -19.70
N THR A 326 32.71 -26.50 -20.49
CA THR A 326 32.22 -27.72 -21.15
C THR A 326 30.98 -28.41 -20.65
N THR A 327 30.04 -28.39 -21.60
CA THR A 327 29.13 -29.45 -22.09
C THR A 327 28.07 -30.01 -21.15
N SER A 328 26.90 -29.54 -21.38
CA SER A 328 25.63 -30.27 -21.65
C SER A 328 24.47 -29.29 -21.39
N SER A 329 23.55 -29.17 -22.34
CA SER A 329 22.37 -28.28 -22.27
C SER A 329 21.52 -28.61 -21.06
N PRO A 330 21.24 -27.64 -20.15
CA PRO A 330 20.18 -27.76 -19.16
C PRO A 330 18.82 -27.49 -19.84
N PRO A 331 17.69 -27.96 -19.25
CA PRO A 331 16.35 -27.62 -19.74
C PRO A 331 16.19 -26.08 -19.72
N GLY A 332 15.63 -25.53 -20.81
CA GLY A 332 15.53 -24.10 -21.06
C GLY A 332 14.92 -23.33 -19.88
N THR A 333 15.56 -22.24 -19.49
CA THR A 333 15.00 -21.26 -18.57
C THR A 333 13.70 -20.73 -19.17
N SER A 334 12.56 -20.99 -18.50
CA SER A 334 11.25 -20.48 -18.92
C SER A 334 11.32 -18.97 -19.08
N ALA A 335 10.85 -18.44 -20.22
CA ALA A 335 10.78 -17.02 -20.49
C ALA A 335 9.67 -16.31 -19.67
N CYS A 336 8.93 -17.03 -18.82
CA CYS A 336 7.91 -16.52 -17.93
C CYS A 336 7.90 -17.26 -16.60
N ARG A 337 7.44 -16.55 -15.56
CA ARG A 337 7.18 -17.11 -14.23
C ARG A 337 5.76 -16.73 -13.80
N VAL A 338 5.05 -17.64 -13.15
CA VAL A 338 3.68 -17.40 -12.67
C VAL A 338 3.61 -17.67 -11.17
N THR A 339 3.02 -16.72 -10.43
CA THR A 339 2.60 -16.87 -9.03
C THR A 339 1.09 -16.85 -8.98
N ALA A 340 0.49 -17.83 -8.30
CA ALA A 340 -0.95 -17.92 -8.12
C ALA A 340 -1.29 -18.01 -6.63
N THR A 341 -2.28 -17.26 -6.17
CA THR A 341 -2.70 -17.22 -4.76
C THR A 341 -4.22 -17.31 -4.66
N VAL A 342 -4.71 -18.31 -3.93
CA VAL A 342 -6.13 -18.53 -3.66
C VAL A 342 -6.52 -17.93 -2.30
N ASN A 343 -7.67 -17.27 -2.27
CA ASN A 343 -8.38 -16.94 -1.05
C ASN A 343 -9.80 -17.53 -1.14
N ALA A 344 -10.08 -18.60 -0.35
CA ALA A 344 -11.29 -19.38 -0.44
C ALA A 344 -12.20 -19.21 0.78
N TRP A 345 -13.52 -19.33 0.54
CA TRP A 345 -14.58 -19.39 1.55
C TRP A 345 -15.51 -20.58 1.23
N SER A 346 -16.57 -20.77 2.00
CA SER A 346 -17.41 -22.00 1.97
C SER A 346 -17.94 -22.40 0.58
N THR A 347 -18.20 -21.46 -0.32
CA THR A 347 -18.84 -21.72 -1.62
C THR A 347 -18.13 -21.08 -2.80
N GLY A 348 -17.06 -20.33 -2.55
CA GLY A 348 -16.34 -19.61 -3.60
C GLY A 348 -14.88 -19.34 -3.25
N LEU A 349 -14.17 -18.80 -4.20
CA LEU A 349 -12.79 -18.37 -4.04
C LEU A 349 -12.47 -17.17 -4.95
N THR A 350 -11.43 -16.44 -4.58
CA THR A 350 -10.74 -15.55 -5.51
C THR A 350 -9.35 -16.10 -5.79
N GLU A 351 -8.95 -16.01 -7.05
CA GLU A 351 -7.60 -16.33 -7.50
C GLU A 351 -6.91 -15.06 -7.97
N SER A 352 -5.70 -14.81 -7.48
CA SER A 352 -4.82 -13.74 -7.96
C SER A 352 -3.62 -14.38 -8.65
N ILE A 353 -3.39 -14.04 -9.91
CA ILE A 353 -2.31 -14.59 -10.74
C ILE A 353 -1.41 -13.45 -11.19
N THR A 354 -0.12 -13.55 -10.91
CA THR A 354 0.90 -12.63 -11.43
C THR A 354 1.76 -13.36 -12.45
N VAL A 355 1.81 -12.81 -13.66
CA VAL A 355 2.64 -13.31 -14.78
C VAL A 355 3.82 -12.37 -14.96
N SER A 356 5.04 -12.88 -14.79
CA SER A 356 6.28 -12.12 -14.92
C SER A 356 7.01 -12.55 -16.21
N ASN A 357 7.44 -11.59 -16.99
CA ASN A 357 8.31 -11.83 -18.16
C ASN A 357 9.78 -11.94 -17.68
N THR A 358 10.29 -13.15 -17.66
CA THR A 358 11.69 -13.47 -17.29
C THR A 358 12.57 -13.65 -18.53
N GLY A 359 12.02 -13.47 -19.72
CA GLY A 359 12.73 -13.52 -21.00
C GLY A 359 13.51 -12.23 -21.28
N SER A 360 14.23 -12.24 -22.41
CA SER A 360 15.05 -11.12 -22.88
C SER A 360 14.32 -10.18 -23.83
N THR A 361 13.05 -10.44 -24.17
CA THR A 361 12.23 -9.63 -25.07
C THR A 361 10.91 -9.27 -24.41
N ALA A 362 10.38 -8.07 -24.74
CA ALA A 362 9.06 -7.66 -24.27
C ALA A 362 7.98 -8.54 -24.91
N VAL A 363 6.97 -8.92 -24.14
CA VAL A 363 5.79 -9.63 -24.62
C VAL A 363 4.74 -8.59 -25.02
N ASN A 364 4.35 -8.55 -26.28
CA ASN A 364 3.31 -7.66 -26.81
C ASN A 364 2.12 -8.50 -27.27
N GLY A 365 1.03 -8.45 -26.51
CA GLY A 365 -0.08 -9.38 -26.63
C GLY A 365 0.24 -10.72 -25.96
N TRP A 366 -0.55 -11.08 -24.95
CA TRP A 366 -0.33 -12.32 -24.21
C TRP A 366 -1.61 -13.14 -24.05
N THR A 367 -1.41 -14.43 -24.00
CA THR A 367 -2.41 -15.44 -23.69
C THR A 367 -1.80 -16.37 -22.65
N LEU A 368 -2.39 -16.42 -21.46
CA LEU A 368 -2.01 -17.35 -20.39
C LEU A 368 -2.99 -18.51 -20.37
N SER A 369 -2.50 -19.74 -20.55
CA SER A 369 -3.34 -20.94 -20.39
C SER A 369 -2.97 -21.67 -19.11
N PHE A 370 -3.98 -22.25 -18.45
CA PHE A 370 -3.84 -23.02 -17.20
C PHE A 370 -5.04 -23.95 -17.04
N THR A 371 -4.92 -24.92 -16.12
CA THR A 371 -6.02 -25.83 -15.78
C THR A 371 -6.54 -25.52 -14.38
N LEU A 372 -7.85 -25.26 -14.28
CA LEU A 372 -8.53 -25.13 -12.99
C LEU A 372 -8.66 -26.50 -12.32
N PRO A 373 -8.53 -26.56 -10.98
CA PRO A 373 -8.91 -27.75 -10.22
C PRO A 373 -10.35 -28.18 -10.51
N ALA A 374 -10.57 -29.49 -10.53
CA ALA A 374 -11.90 -30.05 -10.77
C ALA A 374 -12.93 -29.49 -9.76
N GLY A 375 -14.10 -29.10 -10.27
CA GLY A 375 -15.19 -28.51 -9.46
C GLY A 375 -15.10 -27.01 -9.29
N GLN A 376 -14.09 -26.33 -9.83
CA GLN A 376 -14.04 -24.86 -9.89
C GLN A 376 -14.66 -24.34 -11.17
N THR A 377 -15.42 -23.23 -11.06
CA THR A 377 -16.05 -22.53 -12.20
C THR A 377 -15.93 -21.04 -12.01
N ILE A 378 -15.26 -20.35 -12.95
CA ILE A 378 -15.09 -18.90 -12.96
C ILE A 378 -16.46 -18.23 -13.12
N THR A 379 -16.76 -17.29 -12.24
CA THR A 379 -18.00 -16.50 -12.25
C THR A 379 -17.77 -15.08 -12.72
N SER A 380 -16.58 -14.52 -12.44
CA SER A 380 -16.14 -13.21 -12.92
C SER A 380 -14.62 -13.14 -12.94
N GLY A 381 -14.04 -12.24 -13.74
CA GLY A 381 -12.59 -12.05 -13.80
C GLY A 381 -12.22 -10.61 -14.06
N TRP A 382 -10.97 -10.24 -13.73
CA TRP A 382 -10.43 -8.90 -13.94
C TRP A 382 -9.05 -8.95 -14.60
N ASN A 383 -8.74 -7.89 -15.33
CA ASN A 383 -7.48 -7.70 -16.08
C ASN A 383 -7.20 -8.73 -17.18
N ALA A 384 -8.16 -9.62 -17.50
CA ALA A 384 -8.12 -10.55 -18.60
C ALA A 384 -9.54 -10.99 -18.99
N THR A 385 -9.70 -11.52 -20.19
CA THR A 385 -10.89 -12.27 -20.59
C THR A 385 -10.62 -13.76 -20.43
N TYR A 386 -11.55 -14.50 -19.81
CA TYR A 386 -11.38 -15.91 -19.48
C TYR A 386 -12.34 -16.78 -20.28
N ALA A 387 -11.84 -17.82 -20.91
CA ALA A 387 -12.65 -18.82 -21.62
C ALA A 387 -11.89 -20.16 -21.74
N PRO A 388 -12.58 -21.33 -21.57
CA PRO A 388 -13.89 -21.48 -20.93
C PRO A 388 -13.86 -21.14 -19.44
N ALA A 389 -15.02 -21.16 -18.77
CA ALA A 389 -15.12 -20.85 -17.35
C ALA A 389 -14.62 -21.97 -16.42
N SER A 390 -14.33 -23.17 -16.91
CA SER A 390 -13.88 -24.32 -16.12
C SER A 390 -12.95 -25.22 -16.93
N GLY A 391 -12.19 -26.08 -16.23
CA GLY A 391 -11.23 -26.99 -16.85
C GLY A 391 -9.99 -26.28 -17.39
N ALA A 392 -9.60 -26.53 -18.64
CA ALA A 392 -8.49 -25.85 -19.30
C ALA A 392 -8.95 -24.43 -19.72
N VAL A 393 -8.47 -23.42 -19.02
CA VAL A 393 -8.85 -22.02 -19.20
C VAL A 393 -7.75 -21.26 -19.91
N THR A 394 -8.18 -20.35 -20.79
CA THR A 394 -7.33 -19.35 -21.44
C THR A 394 -7.71 -17.97 -20.95
N ALA A 395 -6.76 -17.26 -20.35
CA ALA A 395 -6.84 -15.85 -19.99
C ALA A 395 -6.11 -15.02 -21.05
N LYS A 396 -6.82 -14.10 -21.72
CA LYS A 396 -6.25 -13.23 -22.75
C LYS A 396 -6.17 -11.80 -22.26
N ASN A 397 -5.09 -11.11 -22.60
CA ASN A 397 -4.91 -9.70 -22.24
C ASN A 397 -6.06 -8.81 -22.67
N VAL A 398 -6.28 -7.75 -21.95
CA VAL A 398 -7.12 -6.61 -22.35
C VAL A 398 -6.24 -5.50 -22.93
N SER A 399 -6.85 -4.49 -23.55
CA SER A 399 -6.12 -3.47 -24.32
C SER A 399 -5.04 -2.72 -23.53
N TYR A 400 -5.27 -2.45 -22.24
CA TYR A 400 -4.38 -1.64 -21.43
C TYR A 400 -3.22 -2.42 -20.77
N ASN A 401 -3.21 -3.76 -20.81
CA ASN A 401 -2.16 -4.58 -20.23
C ASN A 401 -1.53 -5.57 -21.22
N ALA A 402 -1.66 -5.31 -22.49
CA ALA A 402 -1.16 -6.18 -23.55
C ALA A 402 0.37 -6.30 -23.58
N ALA A 403 1.09 -5.32 -23.05
CA ALA A 403 2.56 -5.31 -23.02
C ALA A 403 3.10 -5.72 -21.63
N ILE A 404 4.02 -6.70 -21.61
CA ILE A 404 4.82 -7.05 -20.42
C ILE A 404 6.29 -6.82 -20.78
N PRO A 405 6.91 -5.71 -20.32
CA PRO A 405 8.31 -5.43 -20.61
C PRO A 405 9.25 -6.50 -20.00
N VAL A 406 10.48 -6.54 -20.46
CA VAL A 406 11.51 -7.41 -19.87
C VAL A 406 11.64 -7.11 -18.36
N GLY A 407 11.56 -8.14 -17.53
CA GLY A 407 11.56 -8.01 -16.08
C GLY A 407 10.25 -7.45 -15.49
N GLY A 408 9.28 -7.09 -16.33
CA GLY A 408 7.98 -6.61 -15.89
C GLY A 408 6.99 -7.73 -15.60
N SER A 409 5.83 -7.38 -15.04
CA SER A 409 4.76 -8.32 -14.73
C SER A 409 3.38 -7.71 -14.94
N VAL A 410 2.39 -8.59 -15.11
CA VAL A 410 0.96 -8.25 -15.14
C VAL A 410 0.24 -9.09 -14.09
N SER A 411 -0.69 -8.47 -13.36
CA SER A 411 -1.55 -9.15 -12.40
C SER A 411 -2.97 -9.24 -12.95
N ILE A 412 -3.51 -10.45 -12.93
CA ILE A 412 -4.86 -10.80 -13.34
C ILE A 412 -5.54 -11.61 -12.25
N GLY A 413 -6.83 -11.85 -12.33
CA GLY A 413 -7.47 -12.72 -11.38
C GLY A 413 -8.94 -12.98 -11.70
N PHE A 414 -9.53 -13.87 -10.92
CA PHE A 414 -10.93 -14.23 -11.10
C PHE A 414 -11.58 -14.63 -9.76
N GLN A 415 -12.89 -14.57 -9.74
CA GLN A 415 -13.72 -15.20 -8.73
C GLN A 415 -14.30 -16.49 -9.32
N ALA A 416 -14.35 -17.54 -8.52
CA ALA A 416 -14.92 -18.83 -8.91
C ALA A 416 -15.78 -19.44 -7.80
N THR A 417 -16.74 -20.26 -8.17
CA THR A 417 -17.38 -21.21 -7.27
C THR A 417 -16.56 -22.50 -7.22
N HIS A 418 -16.72 -23.30 -6.16
CA HIS A 418 -16.10 -24.62 -6.04
C HIS A 418 -17.02 -25.62 -5.35
N THR A 419 -16.78 -26.90 -5.61
CA THR A 419 -17.51 -28.05 -4.98
C THR A 419 -16.66 -28.74 -3.91
N GLY A 420 -15.83 -27.95 -3.21
CA GLY A 420 -14.94 -28.45 -2.14
C GLY A 420 -13.43 -28.40 -2.48
N ASN A 421 -13.06 -28.30 -3.77
CA ASN A 421 -11.66 -28.16 -4.16
C ASN A 421 -11.25 -26.67 -4.24
N THR A 422 -10.37 -26.24 -3.36
CA THR A 422 -9.87 -24.85 -3.26
C THR A 422 -8.40 -24.73 -3.68
N GLY A 423 -7.88 -25.71 -4.43
CA GLY A 423 -6.50 -25.68 -4.90
C GLY A 423 -6.24 -24.58 -5.94
N THR A 424 -4.96 -24.25 -6.15
CA THR A 424 -4.51 -23.32 -7.18
C THR A 424 -4.55 -23.94 -8.57
N PRO A 425 -4.77 -23.16 -9.66
CA PRO A 425 -4.58 -23.60 -11.02
C PRO A 425 -3.15 -24.10 -11.29
N ALA A 426 -3.01 -24.97 -12.27
CA ALA A 426 -1.74 -25.59 -12.64
C ALA A 426 -1.50 -25.58 -14.15
N GLY A 427 -0.27 -25.89 -14.59
CA GLY A 427 0.08 -26.04 -15.98
C GLY A 427 0.13 -24.71 -16.75
N PHE A 428 0.64 -23.66 -16.14
CA PHE A 428 0.71 -22.33 -16.74
C PHE A 428 1.61 -22.29 -17.98
N THR A 429 1.06 -21.78 -19.10
CA THR A 429 1.82 -21.45 -20.31
C THR A 429 1.51 -20.02 -20.76
N LEU A 430 2.53 -19.26 -21.17
CA LEU A 430 2.40 -17.92 -21.74
C LEU A 430 2.70 -17.99 -23.24
N ASN A 431 1.72 -17.63 -24.07
CA ASN A 431 1.81 -17.75 -25.54
C ASN A 431 2.28 -19.14 -26.00
N GLY A 432 1.85 -20.19 -25.29
CA GLY A 432 2.21 -21.57 -25.59
C GLY A 432 3.53 -22.06 -24.98
N ALA A 433 4.37 -21.19 -24.42
CA ALA A 433 5.61 -21.57 -23.75
C ALA A 433 5.35 -21.83 -22.24
N ALA A 434 5.86 -22.94 -21.70
CA ALA A 434 5.67 -23.27 -20.29
C ALA A 434 6.33 -22.22 -19.38
N CYS A 435 5.61 -21.79 -18.34
CA CYS A 435 6.11 -20.88 -17.33
C CYS A 435 6.66 -21.66 -16.13
N GLY A 436 7.73 -21.13 -15.52
CA GLY A 436 8.19 -21.58 -14.23
C GLY A 436 7.21 -21.22 -13.12
N ALA A 437 7.05 -22.09 -12.11
CA ALA A 437 6.38 -21.74 -10.86
C ALA A 437 7.30 -20.82 -10.03
N ALA A 438 6.67 -19.88 -9.28
CA ALA A 438 7.41 -19.00 -8.37
C ALA A 438 7.51 -19.63 -6.98
#